data_79e6830d9a62bf73dde7bab7d536713f
#
_entry.id   79e6830d9a62bf73dde7bab7d536713f
#
_cell.length_a   1.000
_cell.length_b   1.000
_cell.length_c   1.000
_cell.angle_alpha   90.00
_cell.angle_beta   90.00
_cell.angle_gamma   90.00
#
_symmetry.space_group_name_H-M   'P 1'
#
loop_
_entity.id
_entity.type
_entity.pdbx_description
1 polymer ?
#
loop_
_entity_poly.entity_id
_entity_poly.type
_entity_poly.pdbx_seq_one_letter_code
_entity_poly.pdbx_strand_id
1 'polypeptide(L)'
;MKLVKIDNFNEAVALLKKIGVDPYGINAMATKTQSINILLSAQPCKVANILKQEMLSLGADAAVARGSVACSINATDVLIMGTLKQITALTKKIEKQPFGLKLIAEDILDLLGKIAQDRYVLKTSQREITLGEKTLIMGILNVTPDSFSDGNLFFNQQKAIEHCLQMVDEGADIIDIGGESTRPGAKSVPARQEIARVIPIVESLSGRISIPISVDTTKSQVAQAALSAGAEIINDISALGGDKKMASVVKKTQAALILMHMRGKPENIKPAIWSIMI
;
A
#
# COMPACT_ATOMS: atom_id res chain seq x y z
N MET A 1 -29.60 15.50 15.28
CA MET A 1 -29.34 14.12 14.79
C MET A 1 -28.38 14.22 13.62
N LYS A 2 -27.33 13.39 13.55
CA LYS A 2 -26.42 13.31 12.40
C LYS A 2 -25.99 11.86 12.21
N LEU A 3 -25.75 11.48 10.96
CA LEU A 3 -25.08 10.22 10.61
C LEU A 3 -23.59 10.34 10.94
N VAL A 4 -23.02 9.31 11.58
CA VAL A 4 -21.59 9.24 11.84
C VAL A 4 -21.06 8.01 11.14
N LYS A 5 -20.07 8.20 10.28
CA LYS A 5 -19.30 7.13 9.65
C LYS A 5 -18.05 6.87 10.50
N ILE A 6 -17.75 5.63 10.78
CA ILE A 6 -16.60 5.19 11.57
C ILE A 6 -15.82 4.21 10.68
N ASP A 7 -14.65 4.62 10.24
CA ASP A 7 -13.89 3.87 9.25
C ASP A 7 -12.85 2.91 9.88
N ASN A 8 -12.45 3.18 11.14
CA ASN A 8 -11.47 2.35 11.82
C ASN A 8 -11.71 2.26 13.35
N PHE A 9 -10.97 1.33 13.98
CA PHE A 9 -11.11 1.08 15.42
C PHE A 9 -10.72 2.29 16.28
N ASN A 10 -9.69 3.04 15.88
CA ASN A 10 -9.21 4.20 16.64
C ASN A 10 -10.23 5.35 16.63
N GLU A 11 -10.90 5.58 15.49
CA GLU A 11 -12.02 6.54 15.40
C GLU A 11 -13.19 6.15 16.31
N ALA A 12 -13.53 4.84 16.34
CA ALA A 12 -14.55 4.33 17.25
C ALA A 12 -14.20 4.63 18.70
N VAL A 13 -12.97 4.31 19.10
CA VAL A 13 -12.45 4.57 20.45
C VAL A 13 -12.49 6.06 20.78
N ALA A 14 -12.02 6.91 19.86
CA ALA A 14 -12.02 8.35 20.08
C ALA A 14 -13.43 8.92 20.25
N LEU A 15 -14.39 8.46 19.44
CA LEU A 15 -15.79 8.88 19.55
C LEU A 15 -16.43 8.42 20.88
N LEU A 16 -16.20 7.16 21.28
CA LEU A 16 -16.73 6.61 22.54
C LEU A 16 -16.15 7.33 23.76
N LYS A 17 -14.86 7.67 23.75
CA LYS A 17 -14.24 8.53 24.76
C LYS A 17 -14.87 9.92 24.81
N LYS A 18 -15.11 10.54 23.65
CA LYS A 18 -15.77 11.86 23.56
C LYS A 18 -17.19 11.85 24.11
N ILE A 19 -17.91 10.73 23.99
CA ILE A 19 -19.25 10.52 24.58
C ILE A 19 -19.17 10.37 26.11
N GLY A 20 -17.99 10.01 26.65
CA GLY A 20 -17.82 9.73 28.07
C GLY A 20 -18.19 8.29 28.45
N VAL A 21 -18.07 7.35 27.52
CA VAL A 21 -18.29 5.92 27.79
C VAL A 21 -17.28 5.42 28.83
N ASP A 22 -17.73 4.58 29.76
CA ASP A 22 -16.86 3.94 30.73
C ASP A 22 -15.64 3.26 30.06
N PRO A 23 -14.41 3.52 30.53
CA PRO A 23 -13.19 2.98 29.90
C PRO A 23 -13.22 1.46 29.73
N TYR A 24 -13.85 0.73 30.66
CA TYR A 24 -13.97 -0.73 30.58
C TYR A 24 -14.85 -1.20 29.42
N GLY A 25 -15.84 -0.38 29.03
CA GLY A 25 -16.78 -0.69 27.94
C GLY A 25 -16.28 -0.30 26.55
N ILE A 26 -15.31 0.62 26.43
CA ILE A 26 -14.92 1.22 25.17
C ILE A 26 -14.48 0.15 24.15
N ASN A 27 -13.54 -0.72 24.50
CA ASN A 27 -13.03 -1.74 23.59
C ASN A 27 -14.12 -2.73 23.13
N ALA A 28 -14.99 -3.13 24.07
CA ALA A 28 -16.09 -4.04 23.78
C ALA A 28 -17.15 -3.40 22.85
N MET A 29 -17.33 -2.09 22.93
CA MET A 29 -18.26 -1.34 22.07
C MET A 29 -17.61 -0.99 20.72
N ALA A 30 -16.36 -0.58 20.71
CA ALA A 30 -15.65 -0.21 19.47
C ALA A 30 -15.65 -1.36 18.43
N THR A 31 -15.46 -2.60 18.86
CA THR A 31 -15.51 -3.78 17.96
C THR A 31 -16.88 -4.05 17.34
N LYS A 32 -17.94 -3.38 17.80
CA LYS A 32 -19.30 -3.50 17.25
C LYS A 32 -19.64 -2.41 16.23
N THR A 33 -18.84 -1.36 16.14
CA THR A 33 -19.11 -0.21 15.24
C THR A 33 -18.64 -0.45 13.83
N GLN A 34 -17.74 -1.40 13.61
CA GLN A 34 -17.18 -1.73 12.29
C GLN A 34 -17.86 -2.96 11.72
N SER A 35 -18.40 -2.82 10.50
CA SER A 35 -18.86 -3.93 9.68
C SER A 35 -17.76 -4.36 8.72
N ILE A 36 -17.46 -5.64 8.71
CA ILE A 36 -16.41 -6.25 7.88
C ILE A 36 -17.06 -7.28 6.96
N ASN A 37 -16.70 -7.24 5.69
CA ASN A 37 -17.12 -8.22 4.70
C ASN A 37 -15.87 -8.97 4.21
N ILE A 38 -15.88 -10.31 4.31
CA ILE A 38 -14.76 -11.17 3.88
C ILE A 38 -15.27 -12.13 2.80
N LEU A 39 -14.67 -12.07 1.61
CA LEU A 39 -14.96 -12.99 0.52
C LEU A 39 -13.97 -14.16 0.55
N LEU A 40 -14.49 -15.37 0.71
CA LEU A 40 -13.76 -16.62 0.58
C LEU A 40 -14.15 -17.26 -0.75
N SER A 41 -13.20 -17.40 -1.67
CA SER A 41 -13.46 -17.96 -3.00
C SER A 41 -13.47 -19.48 -3.01
N ALA A 42 -14.35 -20.08 -3.83
CA ALA A 42 -14.38 -21.50 -4.17
C ALA A 42 -14.38 -22.47 -2.98
N GLN A 43 -15.14 -22.16 -1.93
CA GLN A 43 -15.25 -23.02 -0.76
C GLN A 43 -16.11 -24.26 -1.02
N PRO A 44 -15.70 -25.47 -0.56
CA PRO A 44 -16.56 -26.66 -0.63
C PRO A 44 -17.92 -26.40 0.04
N CYS A 45 -19.01 -26.92 -0.53
CA CYS A 45 -20.37 -26.69 0.00
C CYS A 45 -20.52 -27.01 1.49
N LYS A 46 -19.86 -28.06 1.98
CA LYS A 46 -19.89 -28.40 3.41
C LYS A 46 -19.29 -27.27 4.27
N VAL A 47 -18.15 -26.74 3.86
CA VAL A 47 -17.48 -25.62 4.51
C VAL A 47 -18.36 -24.37 4.47
N ALA A 48 -18.88 -24.03 3.29
CA ALA A 48 -19.76 -22.88 3.09
C ALA A 48 -21.00 -22.93 3.99
N ASN A 49 -21.62 -24.09 4.11
CA ASN A 49 -22.79 -24.29 4.98
C ASN A 49 -22.44 -24.15 6.45
N ILE A 50 -21.30 -24.68 6.90
CA ILE A 50 -20.85 -24.53 8.29
C ILE A 50 -20.61 -23.05 8.59
N LEU A 51 -19.85 -22.35 7.73
CA LEU A 51 -19.56 -20.92 7.90
C LEU A 51 -20.87 -20.11 7.99
N LYS A 52 -21.84 -20.38 7.13
CA LYS A 52 -23.15 -19.72 7.18
C LYS A 52 -23.87 -19.98 8.49
N GLN A 53 -23.96 -21.22 8.95
CA GLN A 53 -24.65 -21.56 10.20
C GLN A 53 -23.97 -20.94 11.42
N GLU A 54 -22.61 -20.94 11.44
CA GLU A 54 -21.87 -20.32 12.55
C GLU A 54 -22.06 -18.79 12.57
N MET A 55 -22.08 -18.12 11.41
CA MET A 55 -22.36 -16.68 11.36
C MET A 55 -23.77 -16.35 11.84
N LEU A 56 -24.78 -17.12 11.39
CA LEU A 56 -26.15 -16.95 11.86
C LEU A 56 -26.27 -17.15 13.38
N SER A 57 -25.56 -18.14 13.95
CA SER A 57 -25.54 -18.37 15.41
C SER A 57 -24.90 -17.23 16.21
N LEU A 58 -24.11 -16.37 15.56
CA LEU A 58 -23.48 -15.19 16.14
C LEU A 58 -24.32 -13.91 15.92
N GLY A 59 -25.51 -14.02 15.31
CA GLY A 59 -26.35 -12.89 14.94
C GLY A 59 -25.77 -12.04 13.81
N ALA A 60 -24.98 -12.66 12.93
CA ALA A 60 -24.42 -12.11 11.71
C ALA A 60 -24.91 -12.92 10.51
N ASP A 61 -24.32 -12.75 9.33
CA ASP A 61 -24.76 -13.54 8.17
C ASP A 61 -23.58 -13.94 7.26
N ALA A 62 -23.81 -14.91 6.38
CA ALA A 62 -22.93 -15.24 5.26
C ALA A 62 -23.74 -15.57 4.03
N ALA A 63 -23.41 -14.94 2.90
CA ALA A 63 -24.02 -15.24 1.62
C ALA A 63 -23.28 -16.40 0.94
N VAL A 64 -24.05 -17.37 0.44
CA VAL A 64 -23.57 -18.52 -0.32
C VAL A 64 -24.49 -18.76 -1.51
N ALA A 65 -24.04 -19.45 -2.54
CA ALA A 65 -24.89 -19.77 -3.69
C ALA A 65 -26.08 -20.65 -3.29
N ARG A 66 -27.21 -20.50 -3.99
CA ARG A 66 -28.47 -21.20 -3.73
C ARG A 66 -28.30 -22.71 -3.65
N GLY A 67 -27.45 -23.32 -4.51
CA GLY A 67 -27.21 -24.76 -4.53
C GLY A 67 -26.33 -25.29 -3.39
N SER A 68 -25.77 -24.42 -2.54
CA SER A 68 -24.86 -24.81 -1.46
C SER A 68 -25.58 -25.65 -0.40
N VAL A 69 -26.78 -25.26 0.02
CA VAL A 69 -27.53 -25.93 1.09
C VAL A 69 -27.80 -27.40 0.74
N ALA A 70 -28.20 -27.68 -0.51
CA ALA A 70 -28.45 -29.02 -0.99
C ALA A 70 -27.20 -29.75 -1.49
N CYS A 71 -26.04 -29.12 -1.41
CA CYS A 71 -24.78 -29.60 -2.01
C CYS A 71 -24.95 -30.05 -3.48
N SER A 72 -25.81 -29.35 -4.23
CA SER A 72 -26.03 -29.60 -5.68
C SER A 72 -24.91 -29.00 -6.54
N ILE A 73 -24.01 -28.24 -5.95
CA ILE A 73 -22.78 -27.70 -6.54
C ILE A 73 -21.60 -28.13 -5.68
N ASN A 74 -20.41 -28.26 -6.25
CA ASN A 74 -19.24 -28.73 -5.53
C ASN A 74 -18.62 -27.65 -4.61
N ALA A 75 -18.61 -26.41 -5.10
CA ALA A 75 -18.01 -25.28 -4.39
C ALA A 75 -18.80 -24.00 -4.66
N THR A 76 -18.64 -23.02 -3.77
CA THR A 76 -19.25 -21.68 -3.87
C THR A 76 -18.33 -20.64 -3.24
N ASP A 77 -18.44 -19.39 -3.68
CA ASP A 77 -17.90 -18.28 -2.92
C ASP A 77 -18.76 -18.06 -1.67
N VAL A 78 -18.14 -17.61 -0.59
CA VAL A 78 -18.79 -17.29 0.67
C VAL A 78 -18.45 -15.84 1.04
N LEU A 79 -19.46 -14.98 1.12
CA LEU A 79 -19.31 -13.62 1.64
C LEU A 79 -19.73 -13.61 3.11
N ILE A 80 -18.77 -13.56 4.02
CA ILE A 80 -18.99 -13.40 5.44
C ILE A 80 -19.27 -11.92 5.73
N MET A 81 -20.33 -11.62 6.47
CA MET A 81 -20.78 -10.26 6.79
C MET A 81 -21.03 -10.15 8.30
N GLY A 82 -20.29 -9.30 8.97
CA GLY A 82 -20.46 -9.11 10.41
C GLY A 82 -19.60 -8.00 11.00
N THR A 83 -19.77 -7.73 12.26
CA THR A 83 -18.90 -6.83 13.00
C THR A 83 -17.56 -7.52 13.32
N LEU A 84 -16.51 -6.73 13.59
CA LEU A 84 -15.21 -7.26 14.02
C LEU A 84 -15.37 -8.25 15.21
N LYS A 85 -16.25 -7.95 16.16
CA LYS A 85 -16.55 -8.84 17.29
C LYS A 85 -17.10 -10.19 16.82
N GLN A 86 -18.05 -10.20 15.89
CA GLN A 86 -18.69 -11.41 15.38
C GLN A 86 -17.72 -12.26 14.55
N ILE A 87 -16.92 -11.63 13.71
CA ILE A 87 -15.91 -12.33 12.90
C ILE A 87 -14.82 -12.94 13.79
N THR A 88 -14.35 -12.21 14.81
CA THR A 88 -13.42 -12.78 15.81
C THR A 88 -14.05 -13.94 16.61
N ALA A 89 -15.34 -13.88 16.88
CA ALA A 89 -16.04 -14.99 17.52
C ALA A 89 -16.19 -16.20 16.60
N LEU A 90 -16.41 -15.98 15.28
CA LEU A 90 -16.43 -17.03 14.28
C LEU A 90 -15.11 -17.81 14.27
N THR A 91 -13.95 -17.14 14.24
CA THR A 91 -12.65 -17.84 14.17
C THR A 91 -12.47 -18.80 15.34
N LYS A 92 -12.86 -18.42 16.55
CA LYS A 92 -12.81 -19.29 17.75
C LYS A 92 -13.74 -20.51 17.64
N LYS A 93 -14.88 -20.39 16.95
CA LYS A 93 -15.82 -21.49 16.76
C LYS A 93 -15.35 -22.49 15.72
N ILE A 94 -14.78 -22.01 14.61
CA ILE A 94 -14.38 -22.85 13.48
C ILE A 94 -12.98 -23.45 13.62
N GLU A 95 -12.13 -22.90 14.51
CA GLU A 95 -10.77 -23.39 14.77
C GLU A 95 -10.70 -24.89 15.10
N LYS A 96 -11.72 -25.39 15.84
CA LYS A 96 -11.79 -26.78 16.30
C LYS A 96 -12.64 -27.68 15.40
N GLN A 97 -13.15 -27.14 14.28
CA GLN A 97 -14.02 -27.90 13.39
C GLN A 97 -13.26 -28.57 12.25
N PRO A 98 -13.79 -29.67 11.68
CA PRO A 98 -13.15 -30.42 10.59
C PRO A 98 -13.18 -29.65 9.27
N PHE A 99 -12.75 -30.31 8.19
CA PHE A 99 -12.83 -29.84 6.79
C PHE A 99 -11.95 -28.62 6.46
N GLY A 100 -10.84 -28.43 7.17
CA GLY A 100 -9.90 -27.33 6.91
C GLY A 100 -10.33 -25.98 7.48
N LEU A 101 -11.38 -25.92 8.29
CA LEU A 101 -11.91 -24.69 8.88
C LEU A 101 -10.88 -24.01 9.81
N LYS A 102 -9.96 -24.76 10.41
CA LYS A 102 -8.84 -24.20 11.17
C LYS A 102 -7.97 -23.26 10.31
N LEU A 103 -7.62 -23.65 9.09
CA LEU A 103 -6.84 -22.81 8.17
C LEU A 103 -7.59 -21.53 7.81
N ILE A 104 -8.90 -21.64 7.57
CA ILE A 104 -9.75 -20.46 7.33
C ILE A 104 -9.76 -19.52 8.54
N ALA A 105 -9.82 -20.06 9.76
CA ALA A 105 -9.74 -19.24 10.97
C ALA A 105 -8.40 -18.51 11.07
N GLU A 106 -7.29 -19.20 10.81
CA GLU A 106 -5.94 -18.62 10.78
C GLU A 106 -5.82 -17.53 9.72
N ASP A 107 -6.30 -17.77 8.48
CA ASP A 107 -6.29 -16.78 7.39
C ASP A 107 -7.14 -15.53 7.74
N ILE A 108 -8.30 -15.71 8.34
CA ILE A 108 -9.15 -14.60 8.81
C ILE A 108 -8.42 -13.80 9.90
N LEU A 109 -7.79 -14.46 10.88
CA LEU A 109 -7.05 -13.77 11.94
C LEU A 109 -5.86 -12.99 11.39
N ASP A 110 -5.12 -13.57 10.46
CA ASP A 110 -4.02 -12.88 9.77
C ASP A 110 -4.52 -11.65 8.98
N LEU A 111 -5.63 -11.79 8.25
CA LEU A 111 -6.27 -10.67 7.55
C LEU A 111 -6.71 -9.56 8.52
N LEU A 112 -7.37 -9.91 9.62
CA LEU A 112 -7.78 -8.94 10.64
C LEU A 112 -6.58 -8.27 11.31
N GLY A 113 -5.50 -9.00 11.55
CA GLY A 113 -4.23 -8.46 12.07
C GLY A 113 -3.62 -7.44 11.11
N LYS A 114 -3.60 -7.74 9.81
CA LYS A 114 -3.12 -6.81 8.78
C LYS A 114 -4.00 -5.56 8.66
N ILE A 115 -5.32 -5.69 8.77
CA ILE A 115 -6.25 -4.53 8.76
C ILE A 115 -6.07 -3.66 10.01
N ALA A 116 -5.81 -4.28 11.16
CA ALA A 116 -5.59 -3.56 12.42
C ALA A 116 -4.21 -2.92 12.53
N GLN A 117 -3.29 -3.30 11.66
CA GLN A 117 -1.94 -2.74 11.65
C GLN A 117 -1.98 -1.33 11.08
N ASP A 118 -1.77 -0.34 11.93
CA ASP A 118 -1.72 1.08 11.59
C ASP A 118 -0.28 1.62 11.50
N ARG A 119 0.70 0.78 11.86
CA ARG A 119 2.12 1.13 11.84
C ARG A 119 2.92 0.14 11.02
N TYR A 120 3.73 0.67 10.14
CA TYR A 120 4.63 -0.11 9.29
C TYR A 120 6.04 0.46 9.41
N VAL A 121 7.02 -0.35 9.11
CA VAL A 121 8.42 0.08 9.05
C VAL A 121 8.92 -0.13 7.63
N LEU A 122 9.25 0.98 6.96
CA LEU A 122 9.95 0.94 5.69
C LEU A 122 11.46 0.88 6.00
N LYS A 123 12.08 -0.26 5.72
CA LYS A 123 13.52 -0.44 5.91
C LYS A 123 14.26 -0.10 4.63
N THR A 124 15.24 0.78 4.77
CA THR A 124 16.22 1.08 3.73
C THR A 124 17.57 0.47 4.07
N SER A 125 18.57 0.65 3.22
CA SER A 125 19.95 0.24 3.50
C SER A 125 20.61 1.02 4.65
N GLN A 126 20.06 2.20 5.02
CA GLN A 126 20.68 3.13 5.96
C GLN A 126 19.83 3.41 7.20
N ARG A 127 18.50 3.26 7.10
CA ARG A 127 17.57 3.64 8.20
C ARG A 127 16.27 2.87 8.19
N GLU A 128 15.52 3.02 9.27
CA GLU A 128 14.13 2.58 9.38
C GLU A 128 13.21 3.81 9.44
N ILE A 129 12.15 3.81 8.63
CA ILE A 129 11.16 4.88 8.55
C ILE A 129 9.83 4.33 9.06
N THR A 130 9.30 4.89 10.14
CA THR A 130 8.00 4.50 10.67
C THR A 130 6.89 5.17 9.85
N LEU A 131 5.99 4.36 9.31
CA LEU A 131 4.79 4.78 8.59
C LEU A 131 3.57 4.58 9.49
N GLY A 132 2.58 5.49 9.41
CA GLY A 132 1.30 5.39 10.12
C GLY A 132 1.21 6.25 11.39
N GLU A 133 2.31 6.72 11.97
CA GLU A 133 2.26 7.65 13.12
C GLU A 133 1.85 9.06 12.69
N LYS A 134 2.37 9.51 11.56
CA LYS A 134 2.02 10.76 10.90
C LYS A 134 2.01 10.55 9.39
N THR A 135 1.36 11.44 8.66
CA THR A 135 1.50 11.49 7.20
C THR A 135 2.91 11.96 6.86
N LEU A 136 3.67 11.15 6.13
CA LEU A 136 4.96 11.55 5.59
C LEU A 136 4.76 12.29 4.26
N ILE A 137 5.53 13.33 4.05
CA ILE A 137 5.50 14.15 2.84
C ILE A 137 6.69 13.78 1.96
N MET A 138 6.41 13.33 0.74
CA MET A 138 7.42 13.06 -0.29
C MET A 138 7.46 14.23 -1.27
N GLY A 139 8.55 15.02 -1.21
CA GLY A 139 8.83 16.09 -2.16
C GLY A 139 9.29 15.51 -3.50
N ILE A 140 8.67 15.92 -4.61
CA ILE A 140 8.96 15.39 -5.94
C ILE A 140 9.78 16.39 -6.76
N LEU A 141 10.95 15.95 -7.23
CA LEU A 141 11.77 16.68 -8.18
C LEU A 141 11.80 15.97 -9.55
N ASN A 142 11.21 16.59 -10.58
CA ASN A 142 11.32 16.10 -11.96
C ASN A 142 12.46 16.81 -12.70
N VAL A 143 13.47 16.05 -13.10
CA VAL A 143 14.63 16.55 -13.88
C VAL A 143 14.43 16.22 -15.35
N THR A 144 13.44 16.88 -15.96
CA THR A 144 13.12 16.70 -17.38
C THR A 144 13.50 17.96 -18.18
N PRO A 145 13.78 17.86 -19.49
CA PRO A 145 14.13 19.03 -20.33
C PRO A 145 13.12 20.17 -20.25
N ASP A 146 11.84 19.83 -20.14
CA ASP A 146 10.76 20.82 -20.09
C ASP A 146 10.66 21.53 -18.72
N SER A 147 11.25 20.96 -17.68
CA SER A 147 11.23 21.54 -16.34
C SER A 147 12.25 22.68 -16.17
N PHE A 148 13.21 22.78 -17.12
CA PHE A 148 14.33 23.73 -17.06
C PHE A 148 14.68 24.21 -18.47
N SER A 149 13.91 25.13 -19.03
CA SER A 149 13.95 25.53 -20.45
C SER A 149 15.16 26.36 -20.88
N ASP A 150 16.11 26.69 -20.02
CA ASP A 150 17.15 27.67 -20.31
C ASP A 150 18.56 27.09 -20.58
N GLY A 151 18.67 25.94 -21.24
CA GLY A 151 19.86 25.54 -22.00
C GLY A 151 21.20 25.28 -21.29
N ASN A 152 21.36 25.54 -19.98
CA ASN A 152 22.61 25.29 -19.26
C ASN A 152 22.46 24.19 -18.21
N LEU A 153 23.00 23.00 -18.50
CA LEU A 153 22.88 21.81 -17.65
C LEU A 153 23.39 22.03 -16.21
N PHE A 154 24.48 22.75 -16.02
CA PHE A 154 25.03 23.02 -14.68
C PHE A 154 24.14 23.97 -13.86
N PHE A 155 23.60 25.00 -14.51
CA PHE A 155 22.69 25.94 -13.86
C PHE A 155 21.38 25.26 -13.45
N ASN A 156 20.92 24.33 -14.26
CA ASN A 156 19.73 23.55 -13.99
C ASN A 156 19.92 22.53 -12.84
N GLN A 157 21.11 21.92 -12.71
CA GLN A 157 21.44 21.06 -11.57
C GLN A 157 21.49 21.84 -10.27
N GLN A 158 22.13 23.02 -10.25
CA GLN A 158 22.19 23.84 -9.05
C GLN A 158 20.80 24.26 -8.57
N LYS A 159 19.93 24.72 -9.47
CA LYS A 159 18.54 25.03 -9.14
C LYS A 159 17.76 23.80 -8.63
N ALA A 160 18.00 22.63 -9.22
CA ALA A 160 17.37 21.40 -8.78
C ALA A 160 17.77 21.03 -7.34
N ILE A 161 19.06 21.17 -7.01
CA ILE A 161 19.59 20.91 -5.68
C ILE A 161 19.01 21.93 -4.68
N GLU A 162 18.99 23.22 -5.02
CA GLU A 162 18.43 24.28 -4.20
C GLU A 162 16.93 24.02 -3.92
N HIS A 163 16.18 23.61 -4.93
CA HIS A 163 14.77 23.25 -4.75
C HIS A 163 14.59 22.03 -3.84
N CYS A 164 15.44 21.01 -3.94
CA CYS A 164 15.41 19.89 -2.99
C CYS A 164 15.68 20.34 -1.56
N LEU A 165 16.69 21.19 -1.36
CA LEU A 165 17.00 21.72 -0.03
C LEU A 165 15.85 22.57 0.53
N GLN A 166 15.20 23.37 -0.32
CA GLN A 166 13.99 24.11 0.05
C GLN A 166 12.87 23.16 0.50
N MET A 167 12.59 22.08 -0.25
CA MET A 167 11.57 21.10 0.14
C MET A 167 11.89 20.43 1.49
N VAL A 168 13.19 20.18 1.78
CA VAL A 168 13.62 19.67 3.08
C VAL A 168 13.33 20.69 4.19
N ASP A 169 13.68 21.96 3.98
CA ASP A 169 13.44 23.05 4.94
C ASP A 169 11.95 23.29 5.17
N GLU A 170 11.11 23.08 4.15
CA GLU A 170 9.65 23.15 4.23
C GLU A 170 9.01 21.92 4.90
N GLY A 171 9.80 20.89 5.22
CA GLY A 171 9.37 19.73 6.00
C GLY A 171 9.06 18.48 5.21
N ALA A 172 9.63 18.30 4.02
CA ALA A 172 9.58 17.02 3.33
C ALA A 172 10.28 15.93 4.18
N ASP A 173 9.68 14.76 4.24
CA ASP A 173 10.21 13.58 4.93
C ASP A 173 11.00 12.66 3.99
N ILE A 174 10.79 12.77 2.67
CA ILE A 174 11.46 12.00 1.60
C ILE A 174 11.62 12.93 0.40
N ILE A 175 12.71 12.84 -0.35
CA ILE A 175 12.85 13.47 -1.67
C ILE A 175 12.83 12.41 -2.74
N ASP A 176 11.92 12.52 -3.72
CA ASP A 176 11.79 11.60 -4.86
C ASP A 176 12.27 12.28 -6.15
N ILE A 177 13.28 11.72 -6.81
CA ILE A 177 13.95 12.33 -7.96
C ILE A 177 13.67 11.50 -9.21
N GLY A 178 13.01 12.11 -10.21
CA GLY A 178 12.70 11.48 -11.49
C GLY A 178 13.44 12.12 -12.66
N GLY A 179 14.11 11.31 -13.49
CA GLY A 179 14.83 11.75 -14.69
C GLY A 179 14.05 11.56 -16.00
N GLU A 180 12.90 10.87 -15.93
CA GLU A 180 12.00 10.59 -17.05
C GLU A 180 10.59 11.09 -16.69
N SER A 181 9.88 11.64 -17.68
CA SER A 181 8.48 12.03 -17.47
C SER A 181 7.59 10.79 -17.49
N THR A 182 6.82 10.61 -16.44
CA THR A 182 5.83 9.51 -16.30
C THR A 182 4.42 9.93 -16.70
N ARG A 183 4.26 11.15 -17.29
CA ARG A 183 2.97 11.65 -17.78
C ARG A 183 2.45 10.82 -18.95
N PRO A 184 1.12 10.66 -19.09
CA PRO A 184 0.55 9.98 -20.25
C PRO A 184 1.09 10.57 -21.57
N GLY A 185 1.60 9.69 -22.46
CA GLY A 185 2.15 10.10 -23.75
C GLY A 185 3.60 10.56 -23.72
N ALA A 186 4.28 10.59 -22.58
CA ALA A 186 5.71 10.89 -22.52
C ALA A 186 6.53 9.80 -23.22
N LYS A 187 7.57 10.23 -23.94
CA LYS A 187 8.50 9.29 -24.58
C LYS A 187 9.53 8.80 -23.58
N SER A 188 9.78 7.49 -23.57
CA SER A 188 10.83 6.90 -22.75
C SER A 188 12.21 7.42 -23.18
N VAL A 189 13.08 7.69 -22.21
CA VAL A 189 14.46 8.11 -22.44
C VAL A 189 15.44 6.95 -22.20
N PRO A 190 16.59 6.89 -22.92
CA PRO A 190 17.62 5.90 -22.66
C PRO A 190 18.14 5.99 -21.21
N ALA A 191 18.46 4.83 -20.59
CA ALA A 191 18.99 4.78 -19.21
C ALA A 191 20.21 5.69 -19.01
N ARG A 192 21.11 5.81 -20.01
CA ARG A 192 22.26 6.70 -19.93
C ARG A 192 21.89 8.17 -19.76
N GLN A 193 20.81 8.62 -20.39
CA GLN A 193 20.34 10.00 -20.26
C GLN A 193 19.71 10.24 -18.90
N GLU A 194 18.93 9.28 -18.41
CA GLU A 194 18.31 9.35 -17.08
C GLU A 194 19.39 9.37 -15.99
N ILE A 195 20.39 8.50 -16.07
CA ILE A 195 21.58 8.50 -15.20
C ILE A 195 22.25 9.87 -15.19
N ALA A 196 22.53 10.45 -16.36
CA ALA A 196 23.19 11.75 -16.45
C ALA A 196 22.40 12.91 -15.83
N ARG A 197 21.06 12.79 -15.71
CA ARG A 197 20.20 13.78 -15.07
C ARG A 197 20.11 13.58 -13.55
N VAL A 198 19.92 12.33 -13.13
CA VAL A 198 19.57 12.00 -11.73
C VAL A 198 20.81 11.90 -10.85
N ILE A 199 21.85 11.21 -11.30
CA ILE A 199 22.98 10.85 -10.42
C ILE A 199 23.72 12.05 -9.85
N PRO A 200 24.05 13.10 -10.61
CA PRO A 200 24.74 14.26 -10.03
C PRO A 200 23.95 14.97 -8.92
N ILE A 201 22.61 14.92 -8.98
CA ILE A 201 21.74 15.50 -7.96
C ILE A 201 21.75 14.61 -6.71
N VAL A 202 21.61 13.27 -6.89
CA VAL A 202 21.68 12.31 -5.79
C VAL A 202 23.01 12.42 -5.05
N GLU A 203 24.14 12.43 -5.78
CA GLU A 203 25.48 12.60 -5.18
C GLU A 203 25.63 13.91 -4.41
N SER A 204 25.09 15.01 -4.96
CA SER A 204 25.15 16.32 -4.31
C SER A 204 24.28 16.42 -3.05
N LEU A 205 23.19 15.68 -2.98
CA LEU A 205 22.28 15.66 -1.82
C LEU A 205 22.69 14.62 -0.77
N SER A 206 23.29 13.52 -1.21
CA SER A 206 23.76 12.45 -0.33
C SER A 206 24.77 13.01 0.69
N GLY A 207 24.50 12.77 1.97
CA GLY A 207 25.30 13.31 3.07
C GLY A 207 25.05 14.79 3.42
N ARG A 208 24.25 15.53 2.62
CA ARG A 208 23.84 16.92 2.90
C ARG A 208 22.47 17.03 3.53
N ILE A 209 21.59 16.07 3.26
CA ILE A 209 20.24 16.01 3.83
C ILE A 209 20.10 14.82 4.78
N SER A 210 19.29 14.98 5.81
CA SER A 210 19.06 13.95 6.83
C SER A 210 17.90 13.00 6.49
N ILE A 211 17.12 13.31 5.43
CA ILE A 211 15.99 12.53 4.97
C ILE A 211 16.40 11.61 3.81
N PRO A 212 15.69 10.48 3.59
CA PRO A 212 16.03 9.55 2.52
C PRO A 212 15.76 10.11 1.13
N ILE A 213 16.61 9.69 0.18
CA ILE A 213 16.46 9.97 -1.24
C ILE A 213 15.82 8.76 -1.91
N SER A 214 14.72 9.00 -2.60
CA SER A 214 14.04 8.08 -3.51
C SER A 214 14.35 8.44 -4.96
N VAL A 215 14.43 7.44 -5.83
CA VAL A 215 14.58 7.66 -7.28
C VAL A 215 13.46 6.96 -8.03
N ASP A 216 12.68 7.77 -8.80
CA ASP A 216 11.62 7.27 -9.68
C ASP A 216 12.23 6.75 -10.98
N THR A 217 12.26 5.43 -11.12
CA THR A 217 12.76 4.77 -12.33
C THR A 217 12.22 3.35 -12.48
N THR A 218 11.97 2.96 -13.73
CA THR A 218 11.61 1.58 -14.11
C THR A 218 12.82 0.78 -14.64
N LYS A 219 14.03 1.37 -14.64
CA LYS A 219 15.25 0.81 -15.24
C LYS A 219 16.26 0.39 -14.18
N SER A 220 16.61 -0.89 -14.15
CA SER A 220 17.56 -1.46 -13.18
C SER A 220 18.95 -0.81 -13.22
N GLN A 221 19.40 -0.34 -14.38
CA GLN A 221 20.69 0.34 -14.52
C GLN A 221 20.69 1.71 -13.83
N VAL A 222 19.58 2.46 -13.94
CA VAL A 222 19.41 3.75 -13.25
C VAL A 222 19.32 3.51 -11.74
N ALA A 223 18.51 2.54 -11.33
CA ALA A 223 18.36 2.16 -9.92
C ALA A 223 19.71 1.77 -9.29
N GLN A 224 20.52 0.94 -9.97
CA GLN A 224 21.85 0.54 -9.49
C GLN A 224 22.76 1.76 -9.31
N ALA A 225 22.80 2.66 -10.30
CA ALA A 225 23.62 3.88 -10.23
C ALA A 225 23.15 4.80 -9.10
N ALA A 226 21.84 5.02 -8.95
CA ALA A 226 21.25 5.87 -7.92
C ALA A 226 21.54 5.34 -6.50
N LEU A 227 21.39 4.04 -6.28
CA LEU A 227 21.69 3.41 -4.99
C LEU A 227 23.19 3.47 -4.66
N SER A 228 24.06 3.34 -5.67
CA SER A 228 25.51 3.53 -5.50
C SER A 228 25.89 4.98 -5.19
N ALA A 229 25.09 5.95 -5.64
CA ALA A 229 25.26 7.38 -5.40
C ALA A 229 24.70 7.86 -4.05
N GLY A 230 23.96 7.00 -3.32
CA GLY A 230 23.42 7.30 -2.00
C GLY A 230 21.91 7.38 -1.90
N ALA A 231 21.16 7.03 -2.95
CA ALA A 231 19.73 6.81 -2.84
C ALA A 231 19.43 5.59 -1.95
N GLU A 232 18.30 5.61 -1.27
CA GLU A 232 17.90 4.56 -0.33
C GLU A 232 16.62 3.85 -0.75
N ILE A 233 15.85 4.48 -1.63
CA ILE A 233 14.53 4.02 -2.07
C ILE A 233 14.49 4.03 -3.60
N ILE A 234 13.91 3.01 -4.19
CA ILE A 234 13.51 3.00 -5.60
C ILE A 234 12.00 3.06 -5.68
N ASN A 235 11.49 4.04 -6.45
CA ASN A 235 10.08 4.18 -6.75
C ASN A 235 9.84 3.65 -8.17
N ASP A 236 9.30 2.43 -8.29
CA ASP A 236 9.07 1.78 -9.59
C ASP A 236 7.59 1.76 -9.93
N ILE A 237 7.18 2.68 -10.78
CA ILE A 237 5.79 2.80 -11.25
C ILE A 237 5.32 1.61 -12.10
N SER A 238 6.24 0.78 -12.59
CA SER A 238 5.91 -0.43 -13.35
C SER A 238 5.66 -1.67 -12.48
N ALA A 239 5.82 -1.55 -11.17
CA ALA A 239 5.70 -2.64 -10.21
C ALA A 239 6.53 -3.87 -10.62
N LEU A 240 7.82 -3.67 -10.94
CA LEU A 240 8.78 -4.68 -11.43
C LEU A 240 8.46 -5.24 -12.83
N GLY A 241 7.47 -4.66 -13.53
CA GLY A 241 7.09 -5.08 -14.88
C GLY A 241 7.97 -4.50 -15.99
N GLY A 242 8.70 -3.42 -15.72
CA GLY A 242 9.52 -2.72 -16.72
C GLY A 242 10.88 -3.37 -16.98
N ASP A 243 11.58 -3.77 -15.93
CA ASP A 243 12.90 -4.41 -16.04
C ASP A 243 13.01 -5.60 -15.07
N LYS A 244 13.18 -6.80 -15.62
CA LYS A 244 13.30 -8.06 -14.87
C LYS A 244 14.47 -8.09 -13.87
N LYS A 245 15.48 -7.23 -14.06
CA LYS A 245 16.64 -7.15 -13.17
C LYS A 245 16.40 -6.25 -11.95
N MET A 246 15.34 -5.43 -11.95
CA MET A 246 15.05 -4.48 -10.87
C MET A 246 14.97 -5.16 -9.50
N ALA A 247 14.20 -6.23 -9.38
CA ALA A 247 14.07 -6.98 -8.12
C ALA A 247 15.42 -7.49 -7.58
N SER A 248 16.33 -7.92 -8.48
CA SER A 248 17.66 -8.39 -8.10
C SER A 248 18.55 -7.25 -7.60
N VAL A 249 18.49 -6.08 -8.23
CA VAL A 249 19.23 -4.88 -7.82
C VAL A 249 18.78 -4.44 -6.42
N VAL A 250 17.48 -4.28 -6.22
CA VAL A 250 16.91 -3.84 -4.92
C VAL A 250 17.24 -4.85 -3.81
N LYS A 251 17.10 -6.16 -4.08
CA LYS A 251 17.45 -7.20 -3.10
C LYS A 251 18.93 -7.15 -2.72
N LYS A 252 19.83 -7.00 -3.68
CA LYS A 252 21.28 -6.97 -3.46
C LYS A 252 21.71 -5.77 -2.64
N THR A 253 21.09 -4.62 -2.84
CA THR A 253 21.42 -3.36 -2.18
C THR A 253 20.66 -3.13 -0.89
N GLN A 254 19.69 -4.00 -0.57
CA GLN A 254 18.76 -3.85 0.56
C GLN A 254 18.02 -2.49 0.57
N ALA A 255 17.82 -1.91 -0.61
CA ALA A 255 17.08 -0.68 -0.77
C ALA A 255 15.58 -0.92 -0.50
N ALA A 256 14.89 0.11 -0.04
CA ALA A 256 13.44 0.08 0.00
C ALA A 256 12.87 0.20 -1.42
N LEU A 257 11.68 -0.35 -1.63
CA LEU A 257 11.01 -0.37 -2.92
C LEU A 257 9.57 0.09 -2.77
N ILE A 258 9.21 1.10 -3.55
CA ILE A 258 7.84 1.57 -3.72
C ILE A 258 7.33 1.02 -5.05
N LEU A 259 6.17 0.38 -5.04
CA LEU A 259 5.54 -0.21 -6.23
C LEU A 259 4.18 0.45 -6.47
N MET A 260 3.98 0.97 -7.67
CA MET A 260 2.69 1.52 -8.08
C MET A 260 1.89 0.48 -8.84
N HIS A 261 0.63 0.30 -8.47
CA HIS A 261 -0.31 -0.45 -9.32
C HIS A 261 -0.82 0.42 -10.45
N MET A 262 -0.61 -0.02 -11.70
CA MET A 262 -1.04 0.69 -12.89
C MET A 262 -1.75 -0.26 -13.86
N ARG A 263 -2.89 0.16 -14.40
CA ARG A 263 -3.55 -0.55 -15.49
C ARG A 263 -3.06 -0.02 -16.84
N GLY A 264 -2.27 -0.79 -17.54
CA GLY A 264 -1.67 -0.42 -18.83
C GLY A 264 -0.22 0.06 -18.69
N LYS A 265 0.25 0.84 -19.67
CA LYS A 265 1.58 1.49 -19.66
C LYS A 265 1.39 3.00 -19.74
N PRO A 266 2.34 3.83 -19.28
CA PRO A 266 2.23 5.30 -19.36
C PRO A 266 1.86 5.81 -20.73
N GLU A 267 2.38 5.18 -21.79
CA GLU A 267 2.11 5.51 -23.19
C GLU A 267 0.65 5.27 -23.64
N ASN A 268 -0.08 4.38 -22.93
CA ASN A 268 -1.40 3.90 -23.31
C ASN A 268 -2.47 4.10 -22.23
N ILE A 269 -2.17 4.84 -21.18
CA ILE A 269 -3.15 5.16 -20.14
C ILE A 269 -4.23 6.03 -20.76
N LYS A 270 -5.36 5.41 -21.15
CA LYS A 270 -6.59 6.16 -21.40
C LYS A 270 -7.12 6.64 -20.05
N PRO A 271 -7.67 7.87 -19.94
CA PRO A 271 -8.38 8.28 -18.74
C PRO A 271 -9.42 7.22 -18.45
N ALA A 272 -9.23 6.49 -17.37
CA ALA A 272 -10.11 5.38 -17.01
C ALA A 272 -11.46 5.97 -16.64
N ILE A 273 -12.48 5.68 -17.41
CA ILE A 273 -13.82 5.57 -16.88
C ILE A 273 -13.70 4.50 -15.79
N TRP A 274 -13.89 4.88 -14.55
CA TRP A 274 -13.89 3.99 -13.39
C TRP A 274 -15.05 3.01 -13.56
N SER A 275 -14.88 1.95 -14.32
CA SER A 275 -15.75 0.79 -14.20
C SER A 275 -15.31 0.08 -12.93
N ILE A 276 -15.99 0.36 -11.85
CA ILE A 276 -16.01 -0.46 -10.66
C ILE A 276 -16.44 -1.84 -11.17
N MET A 277 -15.48 -2.75 -11.31
CA MET A 277 -15.85 -4.17 -11.36
C MET A 277 -16.24 -4.54 -9.93
N ILE A 278 -17.56 -4.64 -9.75
CA ILE A 278 -18.18 -5.31 -8.61
C ILE A 278 -17.90 -6.80 -8.72
#